data_ef7d7b35c8104c22fd5d7fce12f99af1
#
_entry.id   ef7d7b35c8104c22fd5d7fce12f99af1
#
_cell.length_a   1.000
_cell.length_b   1.000
_cell.length_c   1.000
_cell.angle_alpha   90.00
_cell.angle_beta   90.00
_cell.angle_gamma   90.00
#
_symmetry.space_group_name_H-M   'P 1'
#
loop_
_entity.id
_entity.type
_entity.pdbx_description
1 polymer ?
#
loop_
_entity_poly.entity_id
_entity_poly.type
_entity_poly.pdbx_seq_one_letter_code
_entity_poly.pdbx_strand_id
1 'polypeptide(L)'
;MTVFYINYSDINYRDHQNFLVDTIKKNNLFDDAEAYTREWLETTDFYKENKTILDKDRLAGYALWKPYVILDKLKKVDDGDIVVYMDCGDIPLQGIKECISDYMIDHDQYFISQNHTGVNKWFIKRDCFYYMGCDEERYWNSIQLEDGFLAFKKTDYNIELVTEWMKYCADERCVSDIPNQCGLENLDGFQDHRHDQSIITLLQLKNNLPCVMGHTGIRHFIKWNVLEHKDGVEYSNGVYDWDATGQIIQVQPSNDIDHSIILTVHNKGWLLPRVLDGIKQNTVGAYELIVVLDGCTDDSESIVDEFVKGNKDIKIKIVHTPDVFETKANNAGLKEAEGDKLIIVQDDMVVKENGWNARMQKPFDNFYDVFGVTARSAFNYRFNQSSRCAYMEEEEDLKIDTDWSDMFGYQSHTNRDEGLQRDIFAVRNNVCRGPLMLDHEDMWNLDYFDEIFAPQDQDDADLCYRAWKKLNKVVGAYWIDYESDNTWGSTRPDGHTPAPWLFKAHHKNTRIVWDRHHDIILNENHDDNRKLN
;
A
#
# COMPACT_ATOMS: atom_id res chain seq x y z
N MET A 1 -18.71 -1.79 23.45
CA MET A 1 -18.45 -1.16 22.14
C MET A 1 -19.03 -2.11 21.11
N THR A 2 -20.17 -1.73 20.53
CA THR A 2 -20.90 -2.49 19.51
C THR A 2 -20.60 -1.87 18.16
N VAL A 3 -20.41 -2.68 17.12
CA VAL A 3 -20.06 -2.22 15.77
C VAL A 3 -21.24 -2.43 14.85
N PHE A 4 -21.83 -1.34 14.39
CA PHE A 4 -23.00 -1.30 13.52
C PHE A 4 -22.59 -1.03 12.08
N TYR A 5 -23.02 -1.88 11.17
CA TYR A 5 -22.89 -1.64 9.74
C TYR A 5 -24.11 -0.90 9.20
N ILE A 6 -23.88 0.09 8.34
CA ILE A 6 -24.93 0.74 7.57
C ILE A 6 -24.50 0.93 6.11
N ASN A 7 -25.47 0.93 5.22
CA ASN A 7 -25.31 1.36 3.84
C ASN A 7 -26.57 2.08 3.32
N TYR A 8 -26.47 2.63 2.13
CA TYR A 8 -27.60 3.29 1.46
C TYR A 8 -27.72 2.82 0.01
N SER A 9 -28.96 2.62 -0.47
CA SER A 9 -29.22 2.41 -1.88
C SER A 9 -30.46 3.14 -2.38
N ASP A 10 -30.44 3.45 -3.66
CA ASP A 10 -31.64 3.70 -4.45
C ASP A 10 -32.24 2.39 -4.99
N ILE A 11 -33.22 2.48 -5.87
CA ILE A 11 -33.90 1.31 -6.43
C ILE A 11 -32.94 0.40 -7.24
N ASN A 12 -31.91 0.97 -7.86
CA ASN A 12 -31.01 0.25 -8.77
C ASN A 12 -30.12 -0.75 -8.02
N TYR A 13 -29.78 -0.46 -6.75
CA TYR A 13 -28.90 -1.29 -5.94
C TYR A 13 -29.63 -2.05 -4.83
N ARG A 14 -30.96 -2.01 -4.79
CA ARG A 14 -31.77 -2.55 -3.70
C ARG A 14 -31.58 -4.04 -3.45
N ASP A 15 -31.59 -4.84 -4.49
CA ASP A 15 -31.48 -6.30 -4.36
C ASP A 15 -30.10 -6.67 -3.81
N HIS A 16 -29.06 -6.00 -4.28
CA HIS A 16 -27.71 -6.19 -3.77
C HIS A 16 -27.57 -5.71 -2.31
N GLN A 17 -28.12 -4.56 -1.97
CA GLN A 17 -28.15 -4.06 -0.61
C GLN A 17 -28.78 -5.07 0.36
N ASN A 18 -29.96 -5.60 0.03
CA ASN A 18 -30.67 -6.56 0.84
C ASN A 18 -29.83 -7.84 1.05
N PHE A 19 -29.30 -8.36 -0.05
CA PHE A 19 -28.43 -9.51 -0.02
C PHE A 19 -27.18 -9.31 0.86
N LEU A 20 -26.53 -8.16 0.75
CA LEU A 20 -25.35 -7.81 1.53
C LEU A 20 -25.67 -7.72 3.03
N VAL A 21 -26.75 -7.03 3.41
CA VAL A 21 -27.19 -6.92 4.81
C VAL A 21 -27.55 -8.27 5.40
N ASP A 22 -28.26 -9.12 4.65
CA ASP A 22 -28.62 -10.48 5.08
C ASP A 22 -27.36 -11.34 5.27
N THR A 23 -26.40 -11.21 4.38
CA THR A 23 -25.12 -11.93 4.46
C THR A 23 -24.30 -11.49 5.66
N ILE A 24 -24.21 -10.19 5.91
CA ILE A 24 -23.51 -9.63 7.07
C ILE A 24 -24.10 -10.18 8.36
N LYS A 25 -25.42 -10.17 8.49
CA LYS A 25 -26.14 -10.70 9.67
C LYS A 25 -25.92 -12.21 9.84
N LYS A 26 -26.04 -12.97 8.76
CA LYS A 26 -25.88 -14.42 8.78
C LYS A 26 -24.48 -14.86 9.21
N ASN A 27 -23.44 -14.15 8.77
CA ASN A 27 -22.04 -14.48 9.05
C ASN A 27 -21.48 -13.73 10.27
N ASN A 28 -22.29 -12.91 10.96
CA ASN A 28 -21.90 -12.09 12.13
C ASN A 28 -20.66 -11.22 11.86
N LEU A 29 -20.57 -10.64 10.65
CA LEU A 29 -19.44 -9.78 10.25
C LEU A 29 -19.42 -8.46 11.04
N PHE A 30 -20.57 -8.02 11.52
CA PHE A 30 -20.78 -6.90 12.45
C PHE A 30 -21.77 -7.32 13.52
N ASP A 31 -21.93 -6.53 14.57
CA ASP A 31 -22.90 -6.85 15.64
C ASP A 31 -24.35 -6.63 15.19
N ASP A 32 -24.59 -5.66 14.31
CA ASP A 32 -25.87 -5.46 13.62
C ASP A 32 -25.62 -4.77 12.25
N ALA A 33 -26.59 -4.89 11.35
CA ALA A 33 -26.54 -4.27 10.03
C ALA A 33 -27.91 -3.68 9.65
N GLU A 34 -27.93 -2.43 9.16
CA GLU A 34 -29.13 -1.71 8.78
C GLU A 34 -29.00 -1.11 7.37
N ALA A 35 -30.03 -1.31 6.55
CA ALA A 35 -30.13 -0.73 5.21
C ALA A 35 -30.92 0.57 5.23
N TYR A 36 -30.32 1.66 4.78
CA TYR A 36 -31.02 2.91 4.48
C TYR A 36 -31.40 2.95 3.00
N THR A 37 -32.57 3.50 2.70
CA THR A 37 -33.11 3.46 1.34
C THR A 37 -33.60 4.83 0.89
N ARG A 38 -33.74 5.02 -0.42
CA ARG A 38 -34.32 6.25 -0.98
C ARG A 38 -35.72 6.49 -0.47
N GLU A 39 -36.56 5.47 -0.39
CA GLU A 39 -37.94 5.57 0.10
C GLU A 39 -38.01 5.99 1.57
N TRP A 40 -37.11 5.45 2.41
CA TRP A 40 -36.99 5.90 3.79
C TRP A 40 -36.56 7.38 3.86
N LEU A 41 -35.55 7.78 3.07
CA LEU A 41 -35.06 9.15 3.03
C LEU A 41 -36.19 10.14 2.68
N GLU A 42 -37.03 9.80 1.70
CA GLU A 42 -38.16 10.64 1.24
C GLU A 42 -39.23 10.86 2.33
N THR A 43 -39.28 10.05 3.37
CA THR A 43 -40.20 10.25 4.50
C THR A 43 -39.70 11.30 5.49
N THR A 44 -38.44 11.70 5.43
CA THR A 44 -37.79 12.58 6.40
C THR A 44 -38.03 14.07 6.11
N ASP A 45 -37.93 14.89 7.14
CA ASP A 45 -37.98 16.34 6.98
C ASP A 45 -36.71 16.85 6.30
N PHE A 46 -35.55 16.18 6.54
CA PHE A 46 -34.29 16.46 5.85
C PHE A 46 -34.42 16.39 4.33
N TYR A 47 -35.10 15.37 3.80
CA TYR A 47 -35.34 15.28 2.37
C TYR A 47 -36.19 16.44 1.86
N LYS A 48 -37.25 16.81 2.56
CA LYS A 48 -38.15 17.92 2.18
C LYS A 48 -37.38 19.25 2.09
N GLU A 49 -36.49 19.49 3.08
CA GLU A 49 -35.67 20.69 3.16
C GLU A 49 -34.58 20.76 2.07
N ASN A 50 -34.06 19.61 1.66
CA ASN A 50 -32.93 19.51 0.73
C ASN A 50 -33.32 18.89 -0.63
N LYS A 51 -34.60 18.86 -0.94
CA LYS A 51 -35.15 18.20 -2.13
C LYS A 51 -34.48 18.63 -3.43
N THR A 52 -34.15 19.91 -3.58
CA THR A 52 -33.51 20.46 -4.77
C THR A 52 -32.15 19.83 -5.09
N ILE A 53 -31.41 19.42 -4.08
CA ILE A 53 -30.12 18.72 -4.22
C ILE A 53 -30.36 17.22 -4.34
N LEU A 54 -31.16 16.65 -3.44
CA LEU A 54 -31.39 15.20 -3.34
C LEU A 54 -32.10 14.59 -4.54
N ASP A 55 -32.80 15.40 -5.35
CA ASP A 55 -33.44 14.97 -6.61
C ASP A 55 -32.52 15.08 -7.84
N LYS A 56 -31.25 15.42 -7.68
CA LYS A 56 -30.29 15.40 -8.78
C LYS A 56 -29.87 13.95 -9.10
N ASP A 57 -29.72 13.66 -10.39
CA ASP A 57 -29.36 12.30 -10.84
C ASP A 57 -27.96 11.88 -10.39
N ARG A 58 -26.99 12.81 -10.43
CA ARG A 58 -25.61 12.49 -10.09
C ARG A 58 -25.49 12.07 -8.63
N LEU A 59 -25.01 10.84 -8.38
CA LEU A 59 -24.87 10.21 -7.05
C LEU A 59 -26.12 10.31 -6.19
N ALA A 60 -27.31 10.24 -6.82
CA ALA A 60 -28.60 10.38 -6.16
C ALA A 60 -28.71 11.63 -5.26
N GLY A 61 -28.24 12.79 -5.78
CA GLY A 61 -28.18 14.05 -5.05
C GLY A 61 -26.81 14.37 -4.48
N TYR A 62 -25.74 14.14 -5.26
CA TYR A 62 -24.35 14.42 -4.89
C TYR A 62 -23.92 13.78 -3.55
N ALA A 63 -24.53 12.65 -3.23
CA ALA A 63 -24.34 11.90 -1.99
C ALA A 63 -24.60 12.70 -0.70
N LEU A 64 -25.38 13.80 -0.74
CA LEU A 64 -25.83 14.55 0.43
C LEU A 64 -26.52 13.64 1.47
N TRP A 65 -27.13 12.54 1.04
CA TRP A 65 -27.76 11.55 1.91
C TRP A 65 -26.73 10.82 2.81
N LYS A 66 -25.45 10.70 2.40
CA LYS A 66 -24.43 9.92 3.12
C LYS A 66 -24.18 10.44 4.55
N PRO A 67 -23.81 11.71 4.78
CA PRO A 67 -23.66 12.22 6.13
C PRO A 67 -24.97 12.17 6.93
N TYR A 68 -26.12 12.27 6.29
CA TYR A 68 -27.40 12.20 6.97
C TYR A 68 -27.70 10.80 7.53
N VAL A 69 -27.52 9.73 6.77
CA VAL A 69 -27.75 8.35 7.25
C VAL A 69 -26.75 7.96 8.32
N ILE A 70 -25.49 8.41 8.21
CA ILE A 70 -24.48 8.20 9.26
C ILE A 70 -24.88 8.92 10.55
N LEU A 71 -25.29 10.18 10.45
CA LEU A 71 -25.73 10.97 11.61
C LEU A 71 -26.98 10.39 12.27
N ASP A 72 -27.95 9.93 11.48
CA ASP A 72 -29.17 9.28 11.97
C ASP A 72 -28.84 8.02 12.77
N LYS A 73 -27.93 7.19 12.30
CA LYS A 73 -27.49 6.00 13.03
C LYS A 73 -26.69 6.35 14.28
N LEU A 74 -25.74 7.30 14.18
CA LEU A 74 -24.97 7.75 15.35
C LEU A 74 -25.86 8.28 16.48
N LYS A 75 -26.97 8.92 16.18
CA LYS A 75 -27.93 9.39 17.20
C LYS A 75 -28.75 8.27 17.87
N LYS A 76 -28.78 7.08 17.29
CA LYS A 76 -29.57 5.92 17.76
C LYS A 76 -28.78 4.91 18.57
N VAL A 77 -27.46 4.95 18.47
CA VAL A 77 -26.56 4.01 19.18
C VAL A 77 -26.04 4.62 20.48
N ASP A 78 -25.49 3.79 21.37
CA ASP A 78 -24.99 4.22 22.67
C ASP A 78 -23.60 4.88 22.54
N ASP A 79 -23.23 5.72 23.52
CA ASP A 79 -21.92 6.37 23.55
C ASP A 79 -20.78 5.33 23.54
N GLY A 80 -19.80 5.52 22.66
CA GLY A 80 -18.68 4.61 22.46
C GLY A 80 -18.94 3.48 21.46
N ASP A 81 -20.16 3.29 20.97
CA ASP A 81 -20.44 2.37 19.86
C ASP A 81 -19.93 2.92 18.54
N ILE A 82 -19.67 2.03 17.59
CA ILE A 82 -19.09 2.37 16.29
C ILE A 82 -20.14 2.19 15.19
N VAL A 83 -20.28 3.21 14.35
CA VAL A 83 -21.06 3.16 13.11
C VAL A 83 -20.10 3.09 11.92
N VAL A 84 -20.22 2.02 11.15
CA VAL A 84 -19.46 1.77 9.93
C VAL A 84 -20.37 1.94 8.73
N TYR A 85 -20.05 2.90 7.88
CA TYR A 85 -20.67 3.06 6.57
C TYR A 85 -19.78 2.40 5.51
N MET A 86 -20.40 1.61 4.63
CA MET A 86 -19.75 1.12 3.40
C MET A 86 -20.69 1.27 2.20
N ASP A 87 -20.13 1.59 1.05
CA ASP A 87 -20.89 1.61 -0.21
C ASP A 87 -21.41 0.21 -0.55
N CYS A 88 -22.55 0.13 -1.23
CA CYS A 88 -23.17 -1.16 -1.61
C CYS A 88 -22.33 -1.99 -2.58
N GLY A 89 -21.33 -1.40 -3.23
CA GLY A 89 -20.38 -2.10 -4.09
C GLY A 89 -19.26 -2.83 -3.34
N ASP A 90 -19.14 -2.61 -2.03
CA ASP A 90 -18.03 -3.11 -1.23
C ASP A 90 -18.49 -4.24 -0.31
N ILE A 91 -17.77 -5.37 -0.34
CA ILE A 91 -18.14 -6.56 0.43
C ILE A 91 -17.21 -6.71 1.64
N PRO A 92 -17.74 -6.63 2.89
CA PRO A 92 -16.96 -6.90 4.08
C PRO A 92 -16.64 -8.39 4.24
N LEU A 93 -15.44 -8.70 4.71
CA LEU A 93 -14.94 -10.05 4.93
C LEU A 93 -14.84 -10.39 6.42
N GLN A 94 -14.61 -11.68 6.71
CA GLN A 94 -14.38 -12.14 8.09
C GLN A 94 -13.14 -11.43 8.69
N GLY A 95 -13.25 -10.97 9.94
CA GLY A 95 -12.19 -10.24 10.64
C GLY A 95 -12.30 -8.71 10.55
N ILE A 96 -13.18 -8.17 9.70
CA ILE A 96 -13.35 -6.70 9.53
C ILE A 96 -13.74 -6.02 10.84
N LYS A 97 -14.64 -6.61 11.62
CA LYS A 97 -15.11 -6.04 12.89
C LYS A 97 -13.97 -5.93 13.89
N GLU A 98 -13.15 -6.97 14.01
CA GLU A 98 -12.00 -7.02 14.88
C GLU A 98 -10.98 -5.94 14.46
N CYS A 99 -10.64 -5.86 13.18
CA CYS A 99 -9.73 -4.84 12.64
C CYS A 99 -10.21 -3.40 12.96
N ILE A 100 -11.49 -3.12 12.75
CA ILE A 100 -12.07 -1.81 13.07
C ILE A 100 -12.03 -1.57 14.59
N SER A 101 -12.44 -2.55 15.37
CA SER A 101 -12.51 -2.43 16.83
C SER A 101 -11.13 -2.17 17.44
N ASP A 102 -10.11 -2.85 16.99
CA ASP A 102 -8.73 -2.68 17.47
C ASP A 102 -8.20 -1.28 17.15
N TYR A 103 -8.38 -0.80 15.92
CA TYR A 103 -7.98 0.56 15.55
C TYR A 103 -8.74 1.63 16.35
N MET A 104 -10.03 1.43 16.57
CA MET A 104 -10.92 2.37 17.26
C MET A 104 -10.75 2.34 18.80
N ILE A 105 -9.87 1.53 19.37
CA ILE A 105 -9.48 1.65 20.79
C ILE A 105 -8.86 3.02 21.05
N ASP A 106 -7.91 3.40 20.18
CA ASP A 106 -7.13 4.64 20.33
C ASP A 106 -7.62 5.79 19.45
N HIS A 107 -8.62 5.55 18.60
CA HIS A 107 -9.13 6.51 17.64
C HIS A 107 -10.67 6.60 17.69
N ASP A 108 -11.22 7.74 17.32
CA ASP A 108 -12.67 7.96 17.25
C ASP A 108 -13.22 7.97 15.82
N GLN A 109 -12.35 8.01 14.80
CA GLN A 109 -12.70 7.90 13.38
C GLN A 109 -11.75 6.92 12.70
N TYR A 110 -12.26 6.18 11.69
CA TYR A 110 -11.43 5.42 10.76
C TYR A 110 -11.61 6.03 9.38
N PHE A 111 -10.61 6.78 8.95
CA PHE A 111 -10.51 7.36 7.62
C PHE A 111 -9.37 6.71 6.84
N ILE A 112 -9.57 6.53 5.55
CA ILE A 112 -8.56 5.98 4.63
C ILE A 112 -8.26 7.05 3.57
N SER A 113 -6.99 7.28 3.24
CA SER A 113 -6.61 8.17 2.15
C SER A 113 -6.53 7.43 0.81
N GLN A 114 -7.01 8.07 -0.26
CA GLN A 114 -6.89 7.55 -1.63
C GLN A 114 -5.51 7.88 -2.23
N ASN A 115 -4.55 6.99 -2.07
CA ASN A 115 -3.19 7.25 -2.55
C ASN A 115 -3.04 7.25 -4.09
N HIS A 116 -4.03 6.77 -4.84
CA HIS A 116 -3.91 6.52 -6.29
C HIS A 116 -4.52 7.59 -7.17
N THR A 117 -5.30 8.52 -6.62
CA THR A 117 -6.10 9.46 -7.44
C THR A 117 -5.43 10.78 -7.72
N GLY A 118 -4.35 11.11 -6.98
CA GLY A 118 -3.69 12.41 -7.08
C GLY A 118 -4.14 13.40 -6.02
N VAL A 119 -3.78 14.66 -6.19
CA VAL A 119 -3.97 15.71 -5.18
C VAL A 119 -5.34 16.38 -5.26
N ASN A 120 -5.80 16.92 -4.15
CA ASN A 120 -7.12 17.52 -3.98
C ASN A 120 -7.47 18.59 -5.04
N LYS A 121 -6.50 19.41 -5.47
CA LYS A 121 -6.74 20.45 -6.49
C LYS A 121 -7.24 19.91 -7.83
N TRP A 122 -7.05 18.61 -8.10
CA TRP A 122 -7.56 17.97 -9.31
C TRP A 122 -9.01 17.50 -9.17
N PHE A 123 -9.48 17.29 -7.92
CA PHE A 123 -10.77 16.66 -7.64
C PHE A 123 -11.68 17.48 -6.71
N ILE A 124 -11.29 18.69 -6.36
CA ILE A 124 -12.12 19.60 -5.56
C ILE A 124 -12.25 20.92 -6.31
N LYS A 125 -13.50 21.31 -6.61
CA LYS A 125 -13.78 22.61 -7.24
C LYS A 125 -13.39 23.79 -6.32
N ARG A 126 -13.08 24.95 -6.92
CA ARG A 126 -12.61 26.13 -6.18
C ARG A 126 -13.59 26.62 -5.12
N ASP A 127 -14.87 26.62 -5.42
CA ASP A 127 -15.91 27.02 -4.47
C ASP A 127 -15.85 26.21 -3.16
N CYS A 128 -15.65 24.90 -3.27
CA CYS A 128 -15.58 24.02 -2.10
C CYS A 128 -14.41 24.43 -1.18
N PHE A 129 -13.22 24.65 -1.72
CA PHE A 129 -12.08 25.18 -0.94
C PHE A 129 -12.41 26.54 -0.30
N TYR A 130 -12.97 27.45 -1.10
CA TYR A 130 -13.22 28.82 -0.68
C TYR A 130 -14.27 28.91 0.44
N TYR A 131 -15.45 28.31 0.25
CA TYR A 131 -16.55 28.40 1.22
C TYR A 131 -16.33 27.57 2.48
N MET A 132 -15.46 26.55 2.43
CA MET A 132 -15.03 25.80 3.60
C MET A 132 -13.86 26.48 4.36
N GLY A 133 -13.30 27.58 3.83
CA GLY A 133 -12.13 28.24 4.41
C GLY A 133 -10.85 27.40 4.33
N CYS A 134 -10.71 26.63 3.24
CA CYS A 134 -9.61 25.72 2.97
C CYS A 134 -8.85 26.09 1.68
N ASP A 135 -8.91 27.37 1.23
CA ASP A 135 -8.32 27.79 -0.03
C ASP A 135 -6.83 28.15 0.12
N GLU A 136 -6.02 27.15 0.50
CA GLU A 136 -4.56 27.24 0.76
C GLU A 136 -3.83 26.02 0.18
N GLU A 137 -2.53 26.17 -0.12
CA GLU A 137 -1.68 25.13 -0.71
C GLU A 137 -1.69 23.81 0.06
N ARG A 138 -1.73 23.85 1.38
CA ARG A 138 -1.75 22.64 2.22
C ARG A 138 -2.97 21.75 1.95
N TYR A 139 -4.11 22.34 1.59
CA TYR A 139 -5.31 21.59 1.23
C TYR A 139 -5.29 21.17 -0.24
N TRP A 140 -4.77 22.03 -1.13
CA TRP A 140 -4.73 21.74 -2.57
C TRP A 140 -3.83 20.54 -2.90
N ASN A 141 -2.68 20.45 -2.21
CA ASN A 141 -1.66 19.42 -2.47
C ASN A 141 -1.79 18.19 -1.58
N SER A 142 -2.79 18.11 -0.71
CA SER A 142 -3.12 16.90 0.06
C SER A 142 -3.91 15.91 -0.78
N ILE A 143 -4.01 14.66 -0.29
CA ILE A 143 -4.69 13.54 -0.96
C ILE A 143 -6.12 13.42 -0.43
N GLN A 144 -7.05 12.92 -1.25
CA GLN A 144 -8.43 12.68 -0.84
C GLN A 144 -8.57 11.46 0.07
N LEU A 145 -9.62 11.47 0.88
CA LEU A 145 -10.08 10.27 1.60
C LEU A 145 -10.84 9.34 0.65
N GLU A 146 -10.83 8.05 0.97
CA GLU A 146 -11.80 7.08 0.47
C GLU A 146 -13.09 7.22 1.25
N ASP A 147 -14.20 7.50 0.58
CA ASP A 147 -15.49 7.70 1.23
C ASP A 147 -16.48 6.55 1.04
N GLY A 148 -16.06 5.52 0.30
CA GLY A 148 -16.78 4.24 0.22
C GLY A 148 -16.73 3.45 1.53
N PHE A 149 -15.74 3.74 2.38
CA PHE A 149 -15.62 3.22 3.74
C PHE A 149 -15.37 4.35 4.74
N LEU A 150 -16.19 4.45 5.76
CA LEU A 150 -16.06 5.42 6.85
C LEU A 150 -16.52 4.79 8.17
N ALA A 151 -15.78 4.98 9.26
CA ALA A 151 -16.22 4.56 10.58
C ALA A 151 -16.10 5.68 11.60
N PHE A 152 -17.12 5.79 12.47
CA PHE A 152 -17.21 6.81 13.50
C PHE A 152 -17.63 6.18 14.83
N LYS A 153 -16.88 6.45 15.89
CA LYS A 153 -17.33 6.17 17.26
C LYS A 153 -18.38 7.19 17.68
N LYS A 154 -19.41 6.75 18.36
CA LYS A 154 -20.42 7.65 18.93
C LYS A 154 -19.79 8.50 20.03
N THR A 155 -19.49 9.76 19.70
CA THR A 155 -19.03 10.82 20.60
C THR A 155 -19.73 12.13 20.23
N ASP A 156 -19.78 13.10 21.15
CA ASP A 156 -20.33 14.43 20.85
C ASP A 156 -19.53 15.09 19.71
N TYR A 157 -18.22 14.94 19.72
CA TYR A 157 -17.35 15.47 18.66
C TYR A 157 -17.72 14.92 17.27
N ASN A 158 -17.93 13.62 17.15
CA ASN A 158 -18.28 13.00 15.86
C ASN A 158 -19.70 13.36 15.41
N ILE A 159 -20.62 13.56 16.33
CA ILE A 159 -21.94 14.12 15.99
C ILE A 159 -21.79 15.53 15.40
N GLU A 160 -20.97 16.38 16.00
CA GLU A 160 -20.70 17.74 15.49
C GLU A 160 -20.00 17.68 14.13
N LEU A 161 -18.98 16.84 13.98
CA LEU A 161 -18.22 16.68 12.74
C LEU A 161 -19.11 16.23 11.57
N VAL A 162 -19.94 15.19 11.77
CA VAL A 162 -20.85 14.69 10.73
C VAL A 162 -21.97 15.70 10.44
N THR A 163 -22.39 16.47 11.46
CA THR A 163 -23.35 17.56 11.28
C THR A 163 -22.74 18.70 10.43
N GLU A 164 -21.48 19.05 10.68
CA GLU A 164 -20.76 20.03 9.85
C GLU A 164 -20.59 19.53 8.41
N TRP A 165 -20.24 18.25 8.22
CA TRP A 165 -20.16 17.62 6.89
C TRP A 165 -21.51 17.74 6.16
N MET A 166 -22.60 17.33 6.79
CA MET A 166 -23.95 17.43 6.24
C MET A 166 -24.33 18.87 5.87
N LYS A 167 -23.95 19.85 6.68
CA LYS A 167 -24.20 21.27 6.41
C LYS A 167 -23.50 21.76 5.14
N TYR A 168 -22.22 21.37 4.92
CA TYR A 168 -21.51 21.75 3.69
C TYR A 168 -22.04 20.98 2.48
N CYS A 169 -22.47 19.73 2.64
CA CYS A 169 -23.14 18.98 1.57
C CYS A 169 -24.52 19.56 1.21
N ALA A 170 -25.18 20.28 2.11
CA ALA A 170 -26.43 21.01 1.82
C ALA A 170 -26.20 22.38 1.14
N ASP A 171 -24.95 22.84 1.02
CA ASP A 171 -24.60 24.04 0.28
C ASP A 171 -24.24 23.65 -1.18
N GLU A 172 -25.10 24.04 -2.12
CA GLU A 172 -24.94 23.73 -3.55
C GLU A 172 -23.60 24.21 -4.11
N ARG A 173 -23.04 25.30 -3.55
CA ARG A 173 -21.73 25.82 -3.93
C ARG A 173 -20.61 24.86 -3.59
N CYS A 174 -20.73 24.13 -2.47
CA CYS A 174 -19.72 23.19 -2.01
C CYS A 174 -19.86 21.81 -2.63
N VAL A 175 -21.10 21.31 -2.81
CA VAL A 175 -21.35 19.91 -3.16
C VAL A 175 -21.60 19.65 -4.65
N SER A 176 -22.11 20.64 -5.39
CA SER A 176 -22.59 20.40 -6.75
C SER A 176 -21.61 20.80 -7.86
N ASP A 177 -21.97 20.46 -9.09
CA ASP A 177 -21.20 20.80 -10.31
C ASP A 177 -21.54 22.17 -10.90
N ILE A 178 -22.31 23.03 -10.19
CA ILE A 178 -22.58 24.38 -10.69
C ILE A 178 -21.26 25.17 -10.86
N PRO A 179 -21.18 26.13 -11.80
CA PRO A 179 -20.02 26.98 -11.95
C PRO A 179 -19.62 27.67 -10.65
N ASN A 180 -18.34 27.92 -10.48
CA ASN A 180 -17.82 28.62 -9.30
C ASN A 180 -18.49 29.98 -9.10
N GLN A 181 -18.91 30.27 -7.89
CA GLN A 181 -19.54 31.53 -7.45
C GLN A 181 -18.61 32.41 -6.61
N CYS A 182 -17.46 31.88 -6.16
CA CYS A 182 -16.46 32.64 -5.41
C CYS A 182 -15.70 33.68 -6.27
N GLY A 183 -15.91 33.67 -7.57
CA GLY A 183 -15.22 34.59 -8.52
C GLY A 183 -13.81 34.11 -8.90
N LEU A 184 -13.42 32.91 -8.53
CA LEU A 184 -12.13 32.31 -8.88
C LEU A 184 -12.33 31.10 -9.80
N GLU A 185 -11.38 30.91 -10.71
CA GLU A 185 -11.33 29.70 -11.54
C GLU A 185 -10.86 28.49 -10.73
N ASN A 186 -11.17 27.28 -11.20
CA ASN A 186 -10.58 26.08 -10.63
C ASN A 186 -9.06 26.09 -10.75
N LEU A 187 -8.38 25.40 -9.86
CA LEU A 187 -6.93 25.29 -9.86
C LEU A 187 -6.43 24.49 -11.08
N ASP A 188 -5.20 24.77 -11.49
CA ASP A 188 -4.56 24.09 -12.62
C ASP A 188 -4.57 22.56 -12.44
N GLY A 189 -5.00 21.87 -13.47
CA GLY A 189 -5.12 20.41 -13.46
C GLY A 189 -6.45 19.88 -12.93
N PHE A 190 -7.43 20.74 -12.59
CA PHE A 190 -8.77 20.31 -12.17
C PHE A 190 -9.42 19.41 -13.22
N GLN A 191 -9.91 18.24 -12.79
CA GLN A 191 -10.52 17.22 -13.63
C GLN A 191 -12.02 17.08 -13.35
N ASP A 192 -12.38 16.85 -12.08
CA ASP A 192 -13.75 16.59 -11.65
C ASP A 192 -13.94 16.97 -10.18
N HIS A 193 -15.19 17.19 -9.74
CA HIS A 193 -15.51 17.42 -8.34
C HIS A 193 -16.05 16.14 -7.69
N ARG A 194 -15.49 15.77 -6.53
CA ARG A 194 -15.84 14.54 -5.80
C ARG A 194 -16.87 14.76 -4.69
N HIS A 195 -17.67 15.82 -4.78
CA HIS A 195 -18.87 16.09 -3.99
C HIS A 195 -18.67 15.94 -2.47
N ASP A 196 -19.40 15.03 -1.83
CA ASP A 196 -19.35 14.73 -0.40
C ASP A 196 -17.98 14.22 0.07
N GLN A 197 -17.28 13.43 -0.76
CA GLN A 197 -15.91 12.99 -0.54
C GLN A 197 -14.94 14.16 -0.42
N SER A 198 -15.08 15.16 -1.28
CA SER A 198 -14.29 16.40 -1.22
C SER A 198 -14.48 17.13 0.13
N ILE A 199 -15.72 17.19 0.59
CA ILE A 199 -16.07 17.91 1.81
C ILE A 199 -15.54 17.20 3.05
N ILE A 200 -15.74 15.87 3.18
CA ILE A 200 -15.21 15.13 4.35
C ILE A 200 -13.67 15.12 4.36
N THR A 201 -13.03 15.09 3.19
CA THR A 201 -11.58 15.24 3.05
C THR A 201 -11.09 16.57 3.61
N LEU A 202 -11.73 17.68 3.24
CA LEU A 202 -11.36 18.99 3.77
C LEU A 202 -11.61 19.14 5.25
N LEU A 203 -12.68 18.53 5.78
CA LEU A 203 -12.96 18.50 7.22
C LEU A 203 -11.92 17.68 7.99
N GLN A 204 -11.50 16.52 7.47
CA GLN A 204 -10.42 15.73 8.05
C GLN A 204 -9.13 16.54 8.16
N LEU A 205 -8.71 17.19 7.07
CA LEU A 205 -7.49 18.03 7.03
C LEU A 205 -7.60 19.26 7.92
N LYS A 206 -8.76 19.94 7.92
CA LYS A 206 -9.01 21.15 8.72
C LYS A 206 -8.92 20.88 10.22
N ASN A 207 -9.39 19.73 10.65
CA ASN A 207 -9.38 19.31 12.04
C ASN A 207 -8.17 18.46 12.43
N ASN A 208 -7.20 18.24 11.50
CA ASN A 208 -6.03 17.38 11.68
C ASN A 208 -6.40 15.98 12.24
N LEU A 209 -7.47 15.38 11.72
CA LEU A 209 -7.90 14.07 12.16
C LEU A 209 -6.98 12.99 11.56
N PRO A 210 -6.71 11.92 12.30
CA PRO A 210 -5.90 10.82 11.80
C PRO A 210 -6.57 10.16 10.58
N CYS A 211 -5.76 9.71 9.63
CA CYS A 211 -6.21 8.83 8.57
C CYS A 211 -5.15 7.76 8.31
N VAL A 212 -5.61 6.58 7.92
CA VAL A 212 -4.74 5.49 7.48
C VAL A 212 -4.36 5.74 6.03
N MET A 213 -3.08 5.62 5.71
CA MET A 213 -2.60 5.80 4.35
C MET A 213 -2.97 4.57 3.50
N GLY A 214 -3.66 4.82 2.38
CA GLY A 214 -4.10 3.76 1.50
C GLY A 214 -5.05 2.76 2.17
N HIS A 215 -5.18 1.59 1.59
CA HIS A 215 -6.03 0.52 2.10
C HIS A 215 -5.31 -0.41 3.10
N THR A 216 -4.26 0.05 3.75
CA THR A 216 -3.51 -0.76 4.72
C THR A 216 -4.39 -1.19 5.90
N GLY A 217 -4.19 -2.41 6.38
CA GLY A 217 -4.97 -2.98 7.49
C GLY A 217 -6.36 -3.45 7.06
N ILE A 218 -7.28 -2.54 6.80
CA ILE A 218 -8.67 -2.86 6.43
C ILE A 218 -8.82 -3.47 5.03
N ARG A 219 -7.84 -3.25 4.13
CA ARG A 219 -7.87 -3.75 2.74
C ARG A 219 -8.15 -5.25 2.66
N HIS A 220 -7.54 -6.02 3.53
CA HIS A 220 -7.71 -7.48 3.57
C HIS A 220 -9.10 -7.94 4.01
N PHE A 221 -9.91 -7.03 4.53
CA PHE A 221 -11.24 -7.30 5.07
C PHE A 221 -12.36 -6.68 4.24
N ILE A 222 -12.03 -6.07 3.08
CA ILE A 222 -13.01 -5.48 2.17
C ILE A 222 -12.66 -5.86 0.73
N LYS A 223 -13.65 -6.34 -0.02
CA LYS A 223 -13.59 -6.43 -1.47
C LYS A 223 -14.23 -5.18 -2.06
N TRP A 224 -13.43 -4.39 -2.73
CA TRP A 224 -13.79 -3.08 -3.25
C TRP A 224 -14.39 -3.17 -4.66
N ASN A 225 -15.38 -2.31 -4.95
CA ASN A 225 -15.96 -2.12 -6.29
C ASN A 225 -16.39 -3.44 -6.98
N VAL A 226 -17.02 -4.34 -6.25
CA VAL A 226 -17.44 -5.65 -6.77
C VAL A 226 -18.54 -5.52 -7.82
N LEU A 227 -19.27 -4.38 -7.84
CA LEU A 227 -20.33 -4.10 -8.79
C LEU A 227 -19.91 -2.97 -9.73
N GLU A 228 -19.51 -3.31 -10.95
CA GLU A 228 -19.47 -2.34 -12.05
C GLU A 228 -20.73 -2.44 -12.89
N HIS A 229 -21.53 -1.36 -12.96
CA HIS A 229 -22.60 -1.22 -13.93
C HIS A 229 -22.02 -0.79 -15.28
N LYS A 230 -21.90 -1.73 -16.22
CA LYS A 230 -21.75 -1.42 -17.64
C LYS A 230 -22.96 -1.96 -18.39
N ASP A 231 -23.72 -1.07 -19.00
CA ASP A 231 -24.80 -1.40 -19.95
C ASP A 231 -25.95 -2.27 -19.39
N GLY A 232 -26.27 -2.11 -18.10
CA GLY A 232 -27.39 -2.81 -17.47
C GLY A 232 -27.11 -4.29 -17.15
N VAL A 233 -25.86 -4.70 -17.19
CA VAL A 233 -25.41 -6.04 -16.77
C VAL A 233 -24.57 -5.90 -15.48
N GLU A 234 -24.99 -6.57 -14.42
CA GLU A 234 -24.20 -6.69 -13.20
C GLU A 234 -23.01 -7.61 -13.46
N TYR A 235 -21.81 -7.08 -13.38
CA TYR A 235 -20.59 -7.88 -13.32
C TYR A 235 -20.12 -7.96 -11.86
N SER A 236 -20.27 -9.11 -11.23
CA SER A 236 -19.41 -9.43 -10.11
C SER A 236 -18.03 -9.76 -10.68
N ASN A 237 -16.96 -9.21 -10.13
CA ASN A 237 -15.58 -9.55 -10.53
C ASN A 237 -15.20 -11.01 -10.16
N GLY A 238 -16.17 -11.90 -10.04
CA GLY A 238 -15.99 -13.36 -10.02
C GLY A 238 -15.27 -13.94 -8.79
N VAL A 239 -15.20 -13.22 -7.68
CA VAL A 239 -14.38 -13.63 -6.52
C VAL A 239 -15.17 -14.32 -5.42
N TYR A 240 -16.48 -14.12 -5.35
CA TYR A 240 -17.34 -14.83 -4.41
C TYR A 240 -18.54 -15.39 -5.14
N ASP A 241 -18.68 -16.71 -5.06
CA ASP A 241 -19.94 -17.37 -5.33
C ASP A 241 -20.68 -17.53 -4.00
N TRP A 242 -21.99 -17.44 -4.07
CA TRP A 242 -22.87 -17.58 -2.94
C TRP A 242 -23.55 -18.93 -3.11
N ASP A 243 -23.46 -19.77 -2.11
CA ASP A 243 -24.25 -21.00 -2.18
C ASP A 243 -25.75 -20.65 -2.18
N ALA A 244 -26.57 -21.59 -2.60
CA ALA A 244 -28.02 -21.44 -2.65
C ALA A 244 -28.64 -21.12 -1.26
N THR A 245 -27.84 -21.08 -0.19
CA THR A 245 -28.24 -20.75 1.18
C THR A 245 -27.80 -19.35 1.60
N GLY A 246 -27.11 -18.59 0.71
CA GLY A 246 -26.54 -17.27 0.99
C GLY A 246 -25.33 -17.31 1.94
N GLN A 247 -24.61 -18.43 1.99
CA GLN A 247 -23.34 -18.51 2.68
C GLN A 247 -22.23 -18.14 1.72
N ILE A 248 -21.32 -17.23 2.15
CA ILE A 248 -20.12 -16.93 1.37
C ILE A 248 -19.36 -18.24 1.21
N ILE A 249 -19.36 -18.78 -0.01
CA ILE A 249 -18.41 -19.81 -0.38
C ILE A 249 -17.17 -19.03 -0.79
N GLN A 250 -16.05 -19.32 -0.12
CA GLN A 250 -14.77 -18.98 -0.68
C GLN A 250 -14.65 -19.78 -1.98
N VAL A 251 -15.09 -19.19 -3.08
CA VAL A 251 -14.73 -19.70 -4.39
C VAL A 251 -13.22 -19.58 -4.44
N GLN A 252 -12.55 -20.64 -4.84
CA GLN A 252 -11.12 -20.67 -5.11
C GLN A 252 -10.70 -19.32 -5.69
N PRO A 253 -9.70 -18.64 -5.14
CA PRO A 253 -9.44 -17.26 -5.43
C PRO A 253 -9.36 -17.04 -6.93
N SER A 254 -10.28 -16.26 -7.47
CA SER A 254 -10.11 -15.68 -8.78
C SER A 254 -8.90 -14.78 -8.67
N ASN A 255 -7.75 -15.21 -9.12
CA ASN A 255 -6.56 -14.41 -9.42
C ASN A 255 -6.08 -13.38 -8.37
N ASP A 256 -6.52 -13.43 -7.12
CA ASP A 256 -5.90 -12.64 -6.05
C ASP A 256 -4.53 -13.27 -5.76
N ILE A 257 -3.52 -12.64 -6.28
CA ILE A 257 -2.13 -13.04 -6.09
C ILE A 257 -1.66 -12.40 -4.80
N ASP A 258 -1.43 -13.21 -3.76
CA ASP A 258 -0.91 -12.71 -2.49
C ASP A 258 0.51 -12.14 -2.66
N HIS A 259 1.33 -12.85 -3.46
CA HIS A 259 2.74 -12.54 -3.61
C HIS A 259 3.17 -12.53 -5.07
N SER A 260 3.80 -11.44 -5.52
CA SER A 260 4.57 -11.43 -6.76
C SER A 260 6.05 -11.66 -6.44
N ILE A 261 6.61 -12.75 -6.93
CA ILE A 261 8.02 -13.07 -6.76
C ILE A 261 8.76 -12.61 -7.99
N ILE A 262 9.66 -11.64 -7.83
CA ILE A 262 10.47 -11.05 -8.89
C ILE A 262 11.86 -11.69 -8.82
N LEU A 263 12.22 -12.46 -9.84
CA LEU A 263 13.51 -13.11 -9.98
C LEU A 263 14.28 -12.48 -11.14
N THR A 264 15.29 -11.67 -10.84
CA THR A 264 16.17 -11.08 -11.83
C THR A 264 17.33 -12.04 -12.12
N VAL A 265 17.54 -12.36 -13.40
CA VAL A 265 18.52 -13.36 -13.87
C VAL A 265 19.47 -12.73 -14.88
N HIS A 266 20.78 -12.90 -14.65
CA HIS A 266 21.81 -12.55 -15.63
C HIS A 266 22.85 -13.68 -15.76
N ASN A 267 22.82 -14.42 -16.89
CA ASN A 267 23.77 -15.48 -17.21
C ASN A 267 24.00 -16.47 -16.04
N LYS A 268 22.92 -17.09 -15.54
CA LYS A 268 22.95 -17.96 -14.38
C LYS A 268 22.40 -19.38 -14.63
N GLY A 269 22.45 -19.84 -15.90
CA GLY A 269 21.88 -21.14 -16.30
C GLY A 269 22.31 -22.31 -15.43
N TRP A 270 23.55 -22.34 -14.94
CA TRP A 270 24.07 -23.41 -14.10
C TRP A 270 23.41 -23.51 -12.69
N LEU A 271 22.90 -22.41 -12.15
CA LEU A 271 22.26 -22.36 -10.82
C LEU A 271 20.74 -22.22 -10.89
N LEU A 272 20.24 -21.62 -11.96
CA LEU A 272 18.84 -21.23 -12.15
C LEU A 272 17.83 -22.39 -11.92
N PRO A 273 18.07 -23.65 -12.35
CA PRO A 273 17.17 -24.75 -12.02
C PRO A 273 16.96 -24.93 -10.52
N ARG A 274 18.03 -24.79 -9.70
CA ARG A 274 17.93 -24.90 -8.24
C ARG A 274 17.15 -23.75 -7.62
N VAL A 275 17.31 -22.54 -8.15
CA VAL A 275 16.58 -21.33 -7.69
C VAL A 275 15.09 -21.48 -7.98
N LEU A 276 14.74 -21.84 -9.21
CA LEU A 276 13.35 -22.05 -9.64
C LEU A 276 12.67 -23.19 -8.87
N ASP A 277 13.37 -24.31 -8.68
CA ASP A 277 12.88 -25.44 -7.88
C ASP A 277 12.70 -25.05 -6.41
N GLY A 278 13.62 -24.29 -5.85
CA GLY A 278 13.51 -23.77 -4.49
C GLY A 278 12.27 -22.89 -4.29
N ILE A 279 12.01 -21.98 -5.22
CA ILE A 279 10.79 -21.14 -5.20
C ILE A 279 9.55 -22.02 -5.33
N LYS A 280 9.47 -22.87 -6.33
CA LYS A 280 8.30 -23.73 -6.58
C LYS A 280 7.96 -24.64 -5.40
N GLN A 281 8.96 -25.29 -4.81
CA GLN A 281 8.74 -26.31 -3.77
C GLN A 281 8.39 -25.70 -2.41
N ASN A 282 8.82 -24.46 -2.14
CA ASN A 282 8.73 -23.87 -0.81
C ASN A 282 7.74 -22.70 -0.72
N THR A 283 7.22 -22.18 -1.83
CA THR A 283 6.23 -21.10 -1.81
C THR A 283 4.83 -21.67 -1.58
N VAL A 284 4.06 -21.04 -0.69
CA VAL A 284 2.69 -21.42 -0.35
C VAL A 284 1.72 -20.28 -0.67
N GLY A 285 0.42 -20.63 -0.84
CA GLY A 285 -0.63 -19.65 -1.18
C GLY A 285 -0.65 -19.30 -2.66
N ALA A 286 -1.38 -18.25 -2.99
CA ALA A 286 -1.50 -17.76 -4.36
C ALA A 286 -0.34 -16.82 -4.70
N TYR A 287 0.47 -17.18 -5.69
CA TYR A 287 1.59 -16.35 -6.11
C TYR A 287 1.78 -16.35 -7.62
N GLU A 288 2.42 -15.32 -8.12
CA GLU A 288 2.98 -15.28 -9.47
C GLU A 288 4.51 -15.22 -9.41
N LEU A 289 5.16 -15.73 -10.46
CA LEU A 289 6.60 -15.63 -10.64
C LEU A 289 6.90 -14.76 -11.87
N ILE A 290 7.64 -13.67 -11.65
CA ILE A 290 8.08 -12.76 -12.72
C ILE A 290 9.57 -12.95 -12.87
N VAL A 291 9.97 -13.58 -13.98
CA VAL A 291 11.39 -13.79 -14.29
C VAL A 291 11.85 -12.69 -15.22
N VAL A 292 12.82 -11.90 -14.77
CA VAL A 292 13.43 -10.84 -15.57
C VAL A 292 14.76 -11.37 -16.14
N LEU A 293 14.82 -11.59 -17.45
CA LEU A 293 16.01 -12.00 -18.17
C LEU A 293 16.78 -10.74 -18.60
N ASP A 294 17.81 -10.37 -17.83
CA ASP A 294 18.58 -9.16 -18.07
C ASP A 294 19.79 -9.44 -18.97
N GLY A 295 19.62 -9.27 -20.27
CA GLY A 295 20.67 -9.43 -21.27
C GLY A 295 21.33 -10.81 -21.25
N CYS A 296 20.59 -11.87 -20.93
CA CYS A 296 21.13 -13.24 -20.89
C CYS A 296 21.65 -13.70 -22.26
N THR A 297 22.82 -14.31 -22.26
CA THR A 297 23.48 -14.87 -23.47
C THR A 297 23.82 -16.35 -23.32
N ASP A 298 23.57 -16.92 -22.14
CA ASP A 298 23.72 -18.35 -21.83
C ASP A 298 22.39 -19.11 -22.02
N ASP A 299 22.26 -20.29 -21.43
CA ASP A 299 21.09 -21.13 -21.52
C ASP A 299 19.97 -20.75 -20.55
N SER A 300 20.08 -19.63 -19.80
CA SER A 300 19.09 -19.19 -18.80
C SER A 300 17.69 -19.06 -19.39
N GLU A 301 17.53 -18.47 -20.58
CA GLU A 301 16.22 -18.31 -21.23
C GLU A 301 15.57 -19.66 -21.54
N SER A 302 16.33 -20.62 -22.10
CA SER A 302 15.81 -21.96 -22.42
C SER A 302 15.38 -22.73 -21.17
N ILE A 303 16.08 -22.55 -20.04
CA ILE A 303 15.74 -23.13 -18.75
C ILE A 303 14.42 -22.57 -18.22
N VAL A 304 14.22 -21.25 -18.30
CA VAL A 304 12.96 -20.60 -17.91
C VAL A 304 11.81 -21.09 -18.79
N ASP A 305 12.01 -21.18 -20.10
CA ASP A 305 11.00 -21.70 -21.03
C ASP A 305 10.58 -23.14 -20.72
N GLU A 306 11.52 -24.01 -20.36
CA GLU A 306 11.21 -25.37 -19.92
C GLU A 306 10.46 -25.39 -18.60
N PHE A 307 10.86 -24.54 -17.66
CA PHE A 307 10.17 -24.39 -16.37
C PHE A 307 8.71 -23.95 -16.55
N VAL A 308 8.45 -22.94 -17.41
CA VAL A 308 7.08 -22.48 -17.75
C VAL A 308 6.26 -23.60 -18.36
N LYS A 309 6.81 -24.37 -19.30
CA LYS A 309 6.08 -25.51 -19.94
C LYS A 309 5.69 -26.59 -18.94
N GLY A 310 6.55 -26.81 -17.93
CA GLY A 310 6.34 -27.83 -16.89
C GLY A 310 5.44 -27.39 -15.71
N ASN A 311 5.09 -26.10 -15.59
CA ASN A 311 4.42 -25.53 -14.41
C ASN A 311 3.27 -24.61 -14.82
N LYS A 312 2.23 -25.15 -15.45
CA LYS A 312 1.06 -24.40 -15.94
C LYS A 312 0.10 -23.96 -14.85
N ASP A 313 0.25 -24.48 -13.68
CA ASP A 313 -0.48 -24.14 -12.46
C ASP A 313 0.05 -22.89 -11.75
N ILE A 314 1.24 -22.43 -12.12
CA ILE A 314 1.84 -21.20 -11.62
C ILE A 314 1.69 -20.10 -12.69
N LYS A 315 1.21 -18.93 -12.32
CA LYS A 315 1.22 -17.76 -13.19
C LYS A 315 2.67 -17.27 -13.32
N ILE A 316 3.26 -17.41 -14.51
CA ILE A 316 4.65 -17.02 -14.77
C ILE A 316 4.67 -15.97 -15.88
N LYS A 317 5.33 -14.84 -15.62
CA LYS A 317 5.63 -13.79 -16.60
C LYS A 317 7.13 -13.77 -16.88
N ILE A 318 7.50 -13.56 -18.15
CA ILE A 318 8.89 -13.37 -18.56
C ILE A 318 9.04 -11.94 -19.06
N VAL A 319 10.00 -11.22 -18.50
CA VAL A 319 10.35 -9.84 -18.87
C VAL A 319 11.78 -9.85 -19.41
N HIS A 320 12.01 -9.19 -20.53
CA HIS A 320 13.35 -9.06 -21.11
C HIS A 320 13.87 -7.63 -20.98
N THR A 321 15.10 -7.49 -20.51
CA THR A 321 15.82 -6.22 -20.45
C THR A 321 17.18 -6.33 -21.17
N PRO A 322 17.71 -5.24 -21.74
CA PRO A 322 18.93 -5.28 -22.53
C PRO A 322 20.19 -5.05 -21.66
N ASP A 323 20.49 -5.95 -20.70
CA ASP A 323 21.64 -5.85 -19.78
C ASP A 323 21.69 -4.46 -19.07
N VAL A 324 20.65 -4.15 -18.33
CA VAL A 324 20.50 -2.87 -17.62
C VAL A 324 20.92 -2.93 -16.15
N PHE A 325 21.28 -4.12 -15.71
CA PHE A 325 21.69 -4.43 -14.36
C PHE A 325 20.57 -4.29 -13.30
N GLU A 326 20.90 -4.48 -12.03
CA GLU A 326 19.99 -4.83 -10.94
C GLU A 326 18.88 -3.78 -10.68
N THR A 327 19.20 -2.48 -10.57
CA THR A 327 18.22 -1.45 -10.25
C THR A 327 17.08 -1.37 -11.27
N LYS A 328 17.44 -1.33 -12.56
CA LYS A 328 16.46 -1.22 -13.65
C LYS A 328 15.76 -2.54 -13.96
N ALA A 329 16.49 -3.65 -13.87
CA ALA A 329 15.90 -4.97 -14.08
C ALA A 329 14.87 -5.30 -13.00
N ASN A 330 15.16 -5.01 -11.73
CA ASN A 330 14.16 -5.14 -10.65
C ASN A 330 12.94 -4.27 -10.92
N ASN A 331 13.11 -2.99 -11.29
CA ASN A 331 11.98 -2.11 -11.62
C ASN A 331 11.13 -2.65 -12.78
N ALA A 332 11.75 -3.24 -13.80
CA ALA A 332 11.01 -3.84 -14.91
C ALA A 332 10.10 -4.99 -14.43
N GLY A 333 10.59 -5.84 -13.53
CA GLY A 333 9.79 -6.92 -12.95
C GLY A 333 8.72 -6.41 -11.97
N LEU A 334 9.07 -5.44 -11.12
CA LEU A 334 8.16 -4.86 -10.13
C LEU A 334 6.94 -4.19 -10.77
N LYS A 335 7.12 -3.54 -11.92
CA LYS A 335 6.04 -2.87 -12.67
C LYS A 335 5.04 -3.85 -13.31
N GLU A 336 5.41 -5.11 -13.49
CA GLU A 336 4.54 -6.17 -14.02
C GLU A 336 3.80 -6.95 -12.92
N ALA A 337 4.08 -6.64 -11.66
CA ALA A 337 3.56 -7.36 -10.51
C ALA A 337 2.09 -7.01 -10.22
N GLU A 338 1.32 -8.02 -9.80
CA GLU A 338 -0.10 -7.88 -9.46
C GLU A 338 -0.41 -8.27 -8.00
N GLY A 339 0.54 -8.90 -7.28
CA GLY A 339 0.36 -9.36 -5.91
C GLY A 339 0.41 -8.23 -4.88
N ASP A 340 -0.20 -8.46 -3.73
CA ASP A 340 -0.23 -7.50 -2.61
C ASP A 340 1.15 -7.25 -2.00
N LYS A 341 2.00 -8.27 -2.02
CA LYS A 341 3.39 -8.16 -1.58
C LYS A 341 4.34 -8.51 -2.72
N LEU A 342 5.36 -7.71 -2.87
CA LEU A 342 6.42 -7.86 -3.87
C LEU A 342 7.62 -8.52 -3.20
N ILE A 343 8.14 -9.61 -3.75
CA ILE A 343 9.31 -10.30 -3.18
C ILE A 343 10.42 -10.36 -4.22
N ILE A 344 11.46 -9.57 -4.01
CA ILE A 344 12.65 -9.60 -4.84
C ILE A 344 13.55 -10.75 -4.40
N VAL A 345 13.84 -11.66 -5.31
CA VAL A 345 14.76 -12.79 -5.13
C VAL A 345 15.91 -12.66 -6.14
N GLN A 346 17.13 -12.87 -5.68
CA GLN A 346 18.30 -12.84 -6.55
C GLN A 346 18.59 -14.23 -7.13
N ASP A 347 19.21 -14.29 -8.31
CA ASP A 347 19.54 -15.53 -9.04
C ASP A 347 20.68 -16.37 -8.39
N ASP A 348 21.25 -15.86 -7.29
CA ASP A 348 22.27 -16.53 -6.48
C ASP A 348 21.73 -16.97 -5.10
N MET A 349 20.39 -17.10 -4.98
CA MET A 349 19.73 -17.52 -3.75
C MET A 349 18.79 -18.69 -3.98
N VAL A 350 18.88 -19.71 -3.13
CA VAL A 350 17.98 -20.86 -3.14
C VAL A 350 17.20 -20.91 -1.84
N VAL A 351 15.90 -20.64 -1.88
CA VAL A 351 15.03 -20.74 -0.70
C VAL A 351 14.85 -22.19 -0.27
N LYS A 352 14.92 -22.47 1.02
CA LYS A 352 14.91 -23.82 1.60
C LYS A 352 13.74 -24.05 2.55
N GLU A 353 13.16 -23.00 3.09
CA GLU A 353 12.08 -23.11 4.08
C GLU A 353 10.72 -23.18 3.39
N ASN A 354 9.95 -24.25 3.67
CA ASN A 354 8.57 -24.34 3.21
C ASN A 354 7.71 -23.24 3.88
N GLY A 355 6.95 -22.49 3.08
CA GLY A 355 6.16 -21.34 3.55
C GLY A 355 7.00 -20.10 3.87
N TRP A 356 8.17 -19.97 3.27
CA TRP A 356 9.08 -18.83 3.46
C TRP A 356 8.42 -17.48 3.16
N ASN A 357 7.59 -17.40 2.13
CA ASN A 357 6.84 -16.21 1.74
C ASN A 357 5.81 -15.82 2.82
N ALA A 358 5.00 -16.76 3.29
CA ALA A 358 4.07 -16.53 4.39
C ALA A 358 4.80 -16.17 5.70
N ARG A 359 6.02 -16.72 5.91
CA ARG A 359 6.83 -16.34 7.06
C ARG A 359 7.34 -14.91 6.95
N MET A 360 7.84 -14.47 5.79
CA MET A 360 8.27 -13.10 5.57
C MET A 360 7.14 -12.07 5.69
N GLN A 361 5.91 -12.48 5.48
CA GLN A 361 4.73 -11.63 5.65
C GLN A 361 4.39 -11.37 7.12
N LYS A 362 4.76 -12.23 8.07
CA LYS A 362 4.38 -12.08 9.48
C LYS A 362 4.69 -10.71 10.10
N PRO A 363 5.82 -10.03 9.85
CA PRO A 363 6.01 -8.68 10.36
C PRO A 363 4.95 -7.69 9.88
N PHE A 364 4.50 -7.78 8.62
CA PHE A 364 3.42 -6.94 8.10
C PHE A 364 2.08 -7.22 8.79
N ASP A 365 1.81 -8.50 9.10
CA ASP A 365 0.57 -8.90 9.77
C ASP A 365 0.55 -8.48 11.26
N ASN A 366 1.71 -8.30 11.89
CA ASN A 366 1.85 -7.97 13.31
C ASN A 366 2.10 -6.48 13.58
N PHE A 367 2.61 -5.71 12.59
CA PHE A 367 2.98 -4.32 12.79
C PHE A 367 2.53 -3.48 11.59
N TYR A 368 1.73 -2.47 11.85
CA TYR A 368 1.11 -1.60 10.82
C TYR A 368 2.10 -0.68 10.10
N ASP A 369 3.27 -0.45 10.69
CA ASP A 369 4.29 0.48 10.20
C ASP A 369 5.40 -0.19 9.38
N VAL A 370 5.22 -1.43 8.92
CA VAL A 370 6.23 -2.15 8.13
C VAL A 370 6.09 -1.82 6.66
N PHE A 371 7.20 -1.37 6.07
CA PHE A 371 7.36 -1.19 4.62
C PHE A 371 8.06 -2.36 3.97
N GLY A 372 9.13 -2.87 4.59
CA GLY A 372 9.96 -3.91 3.99
C GLY A 372 10.57 -4.88 4.98
N VAL A 373 10.64 -6.15 4.57
CA VAL A 373 11.21 -7.26 5.34
C VAL A 373 12.24 -7.99 4.52
N THR A 374 13.48 -8.02 4.99
CA THR A 374 14.54 -8.82 4.39
C THR A 374 14.85 -10.08 5.23
N ALA A 375 15.24 -11.15 4.55
CA ALA A 375 15.83 -12.30 5.25
C ALA A 375 17.36 -12.24 5.31
N ARG A 376 18.00 -11.25 4.69
CA ARG A 376 19.45 -11.15 4.61
C ARG A 376 20.02 -10.35 5.77
N SER A 377 20.08 -9.04 5.69
CA SER A 377 20.62 -8.19 6.75
C SER A 377 19.94 -6.83 6.81
N ALA A 378 19.82 -6.30 8.03
CA ALA A 378 19.38 -4.96 8.32
C ALA A 378 20.43 -4.22 9.13
N PHE A 379 20.57 -2.92 8.90
CA PHE A 379 21.64 -2.13 9.51
C PHE A 379 21.30 -0.65 9.59
N ASN A 380 21.99 0.05 10.51
CA ASN A 380 22.05 1.50 10.55
C ASN A 380 23.41 1.97 10.06
N TYR A 381 23.45 3.01 9.26
CA TYR A 381 24.71 3.62 8.89
C TYR A 381 25.32 4.43 10.02
N ARG A 382 26.64 4.31 10.14
CA ARG A 382 27.48 5.23 10.90
C ARG A 382 28.31 6.04 9.92
N PHE A 383 28.10 7.34 9.87
CA PHE A 383 28.84 8.20 8.97
C PHE A 383 30.16 8.65 9.58
N ASN A 384 31.26 8.50 8.84
CA ASN A 384 32.58 9.00 9.22
C ASN A 384 32.80 10.40 8.63
N GLN A 385 32.72 11.43 9.50
CA GLN A 385 32.83 12.81 9.07
C GLN A 385 34.20 13.16 8.46
N SER A 386 35.29 12.48 8.88
CA SER A 386 36.63 12.70 8.35
C SER A 386 36.73 12.26 6.88
N SER A 387 36.19 11.10 6.56
CA SER A 387 36.14 10.57 5.19
C SER A 387 35.25 11.43 4.29
N ARG A 388 34.16 11.99 4.84
CA ARG A 388 33.30 12.93 4.12
C ARG A 388 34.06 14.17 3.62
N CYS A 389 34.84 14.81 4.49
CA CYS A 389 35.56 16.03 4.12
C CYS A 389 36.57 15.76 2.97
N ALA A 390 37.32 14.67 3.05
CA ALA A 390 38.23 14.24 1.99
C ALA A 390 37.50 13.97 0.66
N TYR A 391 36.33 13.32 0.73
CA TYR A 391 35.53 12.99 -0.44
C TYR A 391 34.91 14.21 -1.12
N MET A 392 34.48 15.22 -0.36
CA MET A 392 33.84 16.44 -0.92
C MET A 392 34.83 17.44 -1.46
N GLU A 393 36.10 17.39 -1.06
CA GLU A 393 37.16 18.30 -1.53
C GLU A 393 37.83 17.82 -2.85
N GLU A 394 37.67 16.55 -3.24
CA GLU A 394 38.30 15.95 -4.43
C GLU A 394 37.32 15.74 -5.60
N GLU A 395 36.55 16.75 -5.97
CA GLU A 395 35.45 16.61 -6.96
C GLU A 395 35.90 16.24 -8.40
N GLU A 396 37.13 16.41 -8.79
CA GLU A 396 37.52 16.26 -10.20
C GLU A 396 38.05 14.86 -10.60
N ASP A 397 38.52 14.06 -9.66
CA ASP A 397 38.98 12.69 -9.94
C ASP A 397 38.72 11.81 -8.72
N LEU A 398 37.60 11.13 -8.69
CA LEU A 398 37.40 10.01 -7.77
C LEU A 398 38.51 8.97 -7.97
N LYS A 399 39.64 9.18 -7.32
CA LYS A 399 40.70 8.17 -7.24
C LYS A 399 40.17 6.99 -6.46
N ILE A 400 40.15 5.86 -7.11
CA ILE A 400 39.65 4.57 -6.62
C ILE A 400 40.46 4.06 -5.39
N ASP A 401 41.43 4.81 -4.92
CA ASP A 401 42.35 4.46 -3.83
C ASP A 401 41.82 4.78 -2.41
N THR A 402 40.67 5.45 -2.29
CA THR A 402 40.05 5.70 -0.97
C THR A 402 39.19 4.49 -0.61
N ASP A 403 39.47 3.87 0.51
CA ASP A 403 38.62 2.80 1.04
C ASP A 403 37.26 3.41 1.40
N TRP A 404 36.28 3.21 0.53
CA TRP A 404 34.93 3.73 0.68
C TRP A 404 34.21 3.16 1.92
N SER A 405 34.67 2.02 2.46
CA SER A 405 34.17 1.45 3.71
C SER A 405 34.37 2.40 4.89
N ASP A 406 35.31 3.33 4.77
CA ASP A 406 35.53 4.37 5.79
C ASP A 406 34.47 5.46 5.81
N MET A 407 33.65 5.62 4.74
CA MET A 407 32.61 6.66 4.68
C MET A 407 31.36 6.27 5.43
N PHE A 408 30.88 5.05 5.18
CA PHE A 408 29.76 4.48 5.91
C PHE A 408 30.20 3.19 6.60
N GLY A 409 30.32 3.25 7.92
CA GLY A 409 30.37 2.06 8.74
C GLY A 409 28.98 1.62 9.17
N TYR A 410 28.86 0.42 9.70
CA TYR A 410 27.64 -0.04 10.35
C TYR A 410 27.66 0.34 11.83
N GLN A 411 26.60 0.98 12.31
CA GLN A 411 26.42 1.24 13.74
C GLN A 411 25.70 0.07 14.43
N SER A 412 24.68 -0.46 13.76
CA SER A 412 23.91 -1.58 14.23
C SER A 412 23.65 -2.47 13.02
N HIS A 413 24.20 -3.67 13.04
CA HIS A 413 24.09 -4.63 11.95
C HIS A 413 23.54 -5.94 12.51
N THR A 414 22.60 -6.53 11.83
CA THR A 414 22.04 -7.82 12.21
C THR A 414 21.70 -8.65 10.99
N ASN A 415 22.04 -9.91 11.05
CA ASN A 415 21.66 -10.91 10.05
C ASN A 415 21.48 -12.28 10.71
N ARG A 416 21.09 -13.26 9.92
CA ARG A 416 20.87 -14.62 10.36
C ARG A 416 22.10 -15.22 11.08
N ASP A 417 23.29 -14.97 10.57
CA ASP A 417 24.54 -15.59 11.04
C ASP A 417 25.15 -14.82 12.22
N GLU A 418 24.70 -13.59 12.48
CA GLU A 418 25.20 -12.68 13.50
C GLU A 418 24.23 -12.45 14.66
N GLY A 419 23.39 -13.43 14.95
CA GLY A 419 22.58 -13.44 16.17
C GLY A 419 21.14 -12.96 16.03
N LEU A 420 20.63 -12.78 14.81
CA LEU A 420 19.20 -12.57 14.60
C LEU A 420 18.41 -13.80 15.08
N GLN A 421 17.53 -13.59 16.04
CA GLN A 421 16.66 -14.65 16.55
C GLN A 421 15.49 -14.89 15.59
N ARG A 422 15.05 -16.15 15.50
CA ARG A 422 14.08 -16.57 14.51
C ARG A 422 12.74 -15.83 14.56
N ASP A 423 12.25 -15.45 15.72
CA ASP A 423 10.95 -14.79 15.91
C ASP A 423 11.08 -13.31 16.28
N ILE A 424 12.21 -12.72 15.93
CA ILE A 424 12.49 -11.30 16.11
C ILE A 424 12.51 -10.60 14.75
N PHE A 425 11.70 -9.57 14.59
CA PHE A 425 11.81 -8.60 13.53
C PHE A 425 12.74 -7.47 13.99
N ALA A 426 13.94 -7.47 13.46
CA ALA A 426 14.96 -6.49 13.82
C ALA A 426 14.86 -5.26 12.93
N VAL A 427 14.22 -4.21 13.45
CA VAL A 427 14.01 -2.93 12.75
C VAL A 427 15.32 -2.14 12.73
N ARG A 428 15.73 -1.71 11.55
CA ARG A 428 16.88 -0.82 11.28
C ARG A 428 16.49 0.17 10.20
N ASN A 429 17.35 1.15 9.93
CA ASN A 429 17.09 2.14 8.89
C ASN A 429 17.16 1.57 7.48
N ASN A 430 18.01 0.55 7.28
CA ASN A 430 18.30 0.00 5.95
C ASN A 430 18.25 -1.53 5.97
N VAL A 431 17.97 -2.09 4.81
CA VAL A 431 18.02 -3.53 4.54
C VAL A 431 18.76 -3.81 3.24
N CYS A 432 19.36 -5.02 3.15
CA CYS A 432 19.86 -5.53 1.87
C CYS A 432 18.81 -6.39 1.20
N ARG A 433 18.77 -6.35 -0.13
CA ARG A 433 17.96 -7.26 -0.95
C ARG A 433 18.37 -8.72 -0.81
N GLY A 434 17.45 -9.61 -1.17
CA GLY A 434 17.66 -11.01 -1.45
C GLY A 434 17.53 -11.96 -0.26
N PRO A 435 16.30 -12.48 -0.01
CA PRO A 435 15.01 -12.00 -0.48
C PRO A 435 14.57 -10.75 0.28
N LEU A 436 13.86 -9.87 -0.40
CA LEU A 436 13.29 -8.66 0.18
C LEU A 436 11.80 -8.60 -0.17
N MET A 437 10.94 -8.66 0.84
CA MET A 437 9.51 -8.45 0.70
C MET A 437 9.17 -7.00 0.98
N LEU A 438 8.36 -6.41 0.11
CA LEU A 438 7.93 -5.02 0.13
C LEU A 438 6.41 -4.94 -0.03
N ASP A 439 5.80 -3.92 0.55
CA ASP A 439 4.41 -3.61 0.30
C ASP A 439 4.23 -3.03 -1.10
N HIS A 440 3.31 -3.58 -1.90
CA HIS A 440 3.14 -3.18 -3.30
C HIS A 440 2.64 -1.74 -3.43
N GLU A 441 1.67 -1.37 -2.62
CA GLU A 441 1.09 -0.03 -2.64
C GLU A 441 2.13 1.02 -2.24
N ASP A 442 2.88 0.74 -1.18
CA ASP A 442 3.95 1.63 -0.74
C ASP A 442 5.04 1.78 -1.80
N MET A 443 5.40 0.69 -2.50
CA MET A 443 6.36 0.74 -3.61
C MET A 443 5.87 1.61 -4.76
N TRP A 444 4.59 1.50 -5.10
CA TRP A 444 3.97 2.37 -6.10
C TRP A 444 4.02 3.85 -5.65
N ASN A 445 3.67 4.14 -4.41
CA ASN A 445 3.68 5.49 -3.84
C ASN A 445 5.08 6.11 -3.78
N LEU A 446 6.11 5.28 -3.70
CA LEU A 446 7.52 5.68 -3.70
C LEU A 446 8.12 5.74 -5.11
N ASP A 447 7.37 5.42 -6.15
CA ASP A 447 7.86 5.35 -7.54
C ASP A 447 9.03 4.35 -7.70
N TYR A 448 8.93 3.21 -7.01
CA TYR A 448 9.90 2.10 -7.05
C TYR A 448 11.33 2.50 -6.66
N PHE A 449 12.34 1.77 -7.15
CA PHE A 449 13.74 2.18 -7.02
C PHE A 449 14.05 3.36 -7.94
N ASP A 450 14.74 4.36 -7.42
CA ASP A 450 15.19 5.49 -8.25
C ASP A 450 16.33 5.05 -9.19
N GLU A 451 16.09 5.13 -10.50
CA GLU A 451 17.03 4.68 -11.51
C GLU A 451 18.31 5.53 -11.63
N ILE A 452 18.41 6.64 -10.88
CA ILE A 452 19.65 7.42 -10.74
C ILE A 452 20.77 6.58 -10.11
N PHE A 453 20.40 5.56 -9.30
CA PHE A 453 21.31 4.63 -8.64
C PHE A 453 21.81 3.51 -9.57
N ALA A 454 21.30 3.43 -10.79
CA ALA A 454 21.76 2.42 -11.72
C ALA A 454 23.30 2.52 -11.95
N PRO A 455 23.99 1.39 -12.15
CA PRO A 455 23.46 0.05 -12.38
C PRO A 455 22.95 -0.67 -11.12
N GLN A 456 23.52 -0.41 -9.95
CA GLN A 456 23.11 -0.94 -8.63
C GLN A 456 23.77 -0.17 -7.49
N ASP A 457 23.44 -0.58 -6.26
CA ASP A 457 24.02 -0.14 -4.98
C ASP A 457 23.40 1.15 -4.43
N GLN A 458 23.12 1.16 -3.12
CA GLN A 458 22.48 2.25 -2.39
C GLN A 458 21.03 2.59 -2.80
N ASP A 459 20.48 1.98 -3.83
CA ASP A 459 19.09 2.15 -4.24
C ASP A 459 18.10 1.58 -3.21
N ASP A 460 18.45 0.48 -2.54
CA ASP A 460 17.71 -0.08 -1.41
C ASP A 460 17.77 0.85 -0.18
N ALA A 461 18.93 1.45 0.11
CA ALA A 461 19.07 2.42 1.19
C ALA A 461 18.24 3.70 0.94
N ASP A 462 18.32 4.27 -0.26
CA ASP A 462 17.47 5.42 -0.64
C ASP A 462 15.98 5.09 -0.50
N LEU A 463 15.56 3.91 -0.96
CA LEU A 463 14.19 3.45 -0.85
C LEU A 463 13.74 3.36 0.63
N CYS A 464 14.56 2.79 1.50
CA CYS A 464 14.27 2.70 2.94
C CYS A 464 14.09 4.09 3.58
N TYR A 465 14.98 5.03 3.28
CA TYR A 465 14.85 6.40 3.79
C TYR A 465 13.65 7.15 3.20
N ARG A 466 13.30 6.91 1.94
CA ARG A 466 12.07 7.47 1.35
C ARG A 466 10.81 6.91 2.02
N ALA A 467 10.78 5.62 2.32
CA ALA A 467 9.69 4.99 3.05
C ALA A 467 9.53 5.62 4.44
N TRP A 468 10.62 5.80 5.18
CA TRP A 468 10.58 6.48 6.47
C TRP A 468 10.11 7.92 6.35
N LYS A 469 10.73 8.74 5.49
CA LYS A 469 10.42 10.17 5.35
C LYS A 469 9.00 10.44 4.85
N LYS A 470 8.50 9.66 3.90
CA LYS A 470 7.23 9.94 3.24
C LYS A 470 6.06 9.18 3.85
N LEU A 471 6.29 7.96 4.34
CA LEU A 471 5.23 7.06 4.78
C LEU A 471 5.28 6.81 6.29
N ASN A 472 6.34 7.22 6.98
CA ASN A 472 6.61 6.90 8.39
C ASN A 472 6.60 5.38 8.65
N LYS A 473 7.12 4.60 7.68
CA LYS A 473 7.19 3.14 7.75
C LYS A 473 8.62 2.65 7.86
N VAL A 474 8.79 1.53 8.55
CA VAL A 474 10.09 0.94 8.90
C VAL A 474 10.43 -0.27 8.04
N VAL A 475 11.69 -0.60 8.02
CA VAL A 475 12.23 -1.83 7.41
C VAL A 475 12.98 -2.65 8.45
N GLY A 476 13.16 -3.94 8.19
CA GLY A 476 13.93 -4.77 9.12
C GLY A 476 14.25 -6.16 8.59
N ALA A 477 15.03 -6.90 9.35
CA ALA A 477 15.38 -8.28 9.07
C ALA A 477 14.49 -9.26 9.83
N TYR A 478 14.03 -10.31 9.14
CA TYR A 478 13.29 -11.43 9.72
C TYR A 478 13.74 -12.75 9.10
N TRP A 479 14.10 -13.71 9.94
CA TRP A 479 14.79 -14.92 9.51
C TRP A 479 13.93 -15.89 8.72
N ILE A 480 14.44 -16.31 7.56
CA ILE A 480 14.05 -17.53 6.84
C ILE A 480 15.30 -18.35 6.49
N ASP A 481 15.12 -19.63 6.15
CA ASP A 481 16.21 -20.48 5.70
C ASP A 481 16.35 -20.43 4.16
N TYR A 482 17.53 -20.05 3.71
CA TYR A 482 17.96 -20.06 2.31
C TYR A 482 19.44 -20.41 2.21
N GLU A 483 19.87 -20.78 1.03
CA GLU A 483 21.26 -21.05 0.67
C GLU A 483 21.74 -19.97 -0.30
N SER A 484 22.89 -19.40 -0.04
CA SER A 484 23.61 -18.47 -0.93
C SER A 484 25.09 -18.57 -0.68
N ASP A 485 25.91 -18.35 -1.70
CA ASP A 485 27.36 -18.34 -1.60
C ASP A 485 27.92 -17.13 -2.34
N ASN A 486 28.92 -16.48 -1.76
CA ASN A 486 29.53 -15.29 -2.31
C ASN A 486 30.16 -15.51 -3.71
N THR A 487 30.50 -16.77 -4.05
CA THR A 487 31.03 -17.13 -5.38
C THR A 487 29.93 -17.24 -6.45
N TRP A 488 28.65 -17.23 -6.05
CA TRP A 488 27.53 -17.35 -6.98
C TRP A 488 27.14 -16.01 -7.62
N GLY A 489 27.46 -14.89 -6.94
CA GLY A 489 27.12 -13.56 -7.41
C GLY A 489 28.07 -13.05 -8.50
N SER A 490 27.56 -12.19 -9.40
CA SER A 490 28.36 -11.58 -10.49
C SER A 490 29.13 -10.33 -10.06
N THR A 491 28.80 -9.74 -8.90
CA THR A 491 29.45 -8.53 -8.39
C THR A 491 30.83 -8.78 -7.78
N ARG A 492 31.14 -10.03 -7.44
CA ARG A 492 32.44 -10.47 -6.88
C ARG A 492 32.96 -11.66 -7.68
N PRO A 493 33.66 -11.43 -8.80
CA PRO A 493 34.07 -12.51 -9.71
C PRO A 493 34.94 -13.60 -9.07
N ASP A 494 35.70 -13.27 -8.02
CA ASP A 494 36.51 -14.18 -7.23
C ASP A 494 35.86 -14.60 -5.89
N GLY A 495 34.60 -14.18 -5.65
CA GLY A 495 33.88 -14.39 -4.39
C GLY A 495 34.29 -13.47 -3.26
N HIS A 496 35.32 -12.66 -3.41
CA HIS A 496 35.91 -11.81 -2.37
C HIS A 496 36.04 -10.34 -2.77
N THR A 497 36.52 -10.08 -3.99
CA THR A 497 36.87 -8.73 -4.45
C THR A 497 35.74 -8.15 -5.32
N PRO A 498 35.14 -7.02 -4.93
CA PRO A 498 34.15 -6.35 -5.78
C PRO A 498 34.71 -5.95 -7.14
N ALA A 499 33.88 -6.03 -8.16
CA ALA A 499 34.27 -5.59 -9.50
C ALA A 499 34.61 -4.08 -9.51
N PRO A 500 35.61 -3.62 -10.28
CA PRO A 500 36.06 -2.21 -10.26
C PRO A 500 34.96 -1.19 -10.57
N TRP A 501 34.01 -1.53 -11.44
CA TRP A 501 32.89 -0.65 -11.75
C TRP A 501 31.94 -0.44 -10.57
N LEU A 502 31.84 -1.44 -9.67
CA LEU A 502 30.99 -1.38 -8.48
C LEU A 502 31.49 -0.30 -7.51
N PHE A 503 32.79 -0.13 -7.36
CA PHE A 503 33.36 0.95 -6.55
C PHE A 503 32.90 2.33 -7.03
N LYS A 504 32.96 2.57 -8.36
CA LYS A 504 32.49 3.84 -8.93
C LYS A 504 31.01 4.08 -8.68
N ALA A 505 30.19 3.05 -8.88
CA ALA A 505 28.77 3.12 -8.61
C ALA A 505 28.53 3.43 -7.13
N HIS A 506 29.21 2.71 -6.24
CA HIS A 506 29.08 2.90 -4.80
C HIS A 506 29.44 4.32 -4.36
N HIS A 507 30.56 4.88 -4.79
CA HIS A 507 30.96 6.25 -4.46
C HIS A 507 29.92 7.29 -4.92
N LYS A 508 29.51 7.20 -6.19
CA LYS A 508 28.47 8.06 -6.76
C LYS A 508 27.18 7.97 -5.91
N ASN A 509 26.73 6.76 -5.66
CA ASN A 509 25.44 6.49 -5.06
C ASN A 509 25.43 6.81 -3.56
N THR A 510 26.52 6.55 -2.85
CA THR A 510 26.72 6.96 -1.45
C THR A 510 26.59 8.48 -1.28
N ARG A 511 27.14 9.25 -2.20
CA ARG A 511 27.00 10.72 -2.18
C ARG A 511 25.54 11.13 -2.36
N ILE A 512 24.80 10.52 -3.29
CA ILE A 512 23.38 10.82 -3.50
C ILE A 512 22.57 10.50 -2.24
N VAL A 513 22.81 9.35 -1.60
CA VAL A 513 22.15 9.00 -0.34
C VAL A 513 22.47 9.99 0.75
N TRP A 514 23.73 10.42 0.88
CA TRP A 514 24.11 11.44 1.84
C TRP A 514 23.41 12.76 1.58
N ASP A 515 23.45 13.27 0.35
CA ASP A 515 22.85 14.55 -0.01
C ASP A 515 21.34 14.57 0.26
N ARG A 516 20.67 13.44 0.12
CA ARG A 516 19.23 13.30 0.34
C ARG A 516 18.81 13.03 1.78
N HIS A 517 19.63 12.30 2.56
CA HIS A 517 19.19 11.65 3.80
C HIS A 517 20.13 11.84 5.00
N HIS A 518 21.14 12.73 4.92
CA HIS A 518 22.10 12.96 6.02
C HIS A 518 21.44 13.35 7.35
N ASP A 519 20.30 14.03 7.30
CA ASP A 519 19.49 14.40 8.45
C ASP A 519 19.07 13.16 9.27
N ILE A 520 18.56 12.13 8.60
CA ILE A 520 18.20 10.85 9.23
C ILE A 520 19.45 10.09 9.65
N ILE A 521 20.41 9.94 8.74
CA ILE A 521 21.66 9.18 9.01
C ILE A 521 22.38 9.68 10.29
N LEU A 522 22.30 10.99 10.55
CA LEU A 522 22.95 11.59 11.72
C LEU A 522 22.12 11.54 13.00
N ASN A 523 20.80 11.58 12.90
CA ASN A 523 19.95 11.92 14.03
C ASN A 523 18.90 10.84 14.38
N GLU A 524 18.55 9.96 13.45
CA GLU A 524 17.41 9.04 13.60
C GLU A 524 17.82 7.60 13.27
N ASN A 525 18.16 6.82 14.29
CA ASN A 525 18.45 5.40 14.13
C ASN A 525 17.34 4.54 14.73
N HIS A 526 16.76 3.66 13.92
CA HIS A 526 15.92 2.59 14.40
C HIS A 526 16.80 1.45 14.93
N ASP A 527 16.70 1.13 16.20
CA ASP A 527 17.35 -0.02 16.82
C ASP A 527 16.36 -0.74 17.72
N ASP A 528 15.35 -1.30 17.09
CA ASP A 528 14.23 -1.96 17.73
C ASP A 528 14.19 -3.44 17.34
N ASN A 529 13.89 -4.30 18.30
CA ASN A 529 13.77 -5.73 18.10
C ASN A 529 12.37 -6.19 18.54
N ARG A 530 11.46 -6.25 17.57
CA ARG A 530 10.06 -6.57 17.80
C ARG A 530 9.84 -8.07 17.80
N LYS A 531 9.30 -8.58 18.90
CA LYS A 531 8.96 -10.00 19.01
C LYS A 531 7.60 -10.23 18.35
N LEU A 532 7.54 -11.21 17.46
CA LEU A 532 6.27 -11.70 16.91
C LEU A 532 5.64 -12.72 17.86
N ASN A 533 4.33 -12.66 18.00
CA ASN A 533 3.54 -13.59 18.82
C ASN A 533 3.22 -14.89 18.08
#